data_c205dd6d193e70fabaf1bfc4399a6455
#
_entry.id   c205dd6d193e70fabaf1bfc4399a6455
#
_cell.length_a   1.000
_cell.length_b   1.000
_cell.length_c   1.000
_cell.angle_alpha   90.00
_cell.angle_beta   90.00
_cell.angle_gamma   90.00
#
_symmetry.space_group_name_H-M   'P 1'
#
loop_
_entity.id
_entity.type
_entity.pdbx_description
1 polymer ?
#
loop_
_entity_poly.entity_id
_entity_poly.type
_entity_poly.pdbx_seq_one_letter_code
_entity_poly.pdbx_strand_id
1 'polypeptide(L)'
;MQPLQGKVALVTGSARGIGAEIALTLAKAGAKIVINYVKDKAAADKISAAIIESGGECLAVQANVSDSVAVRQLFMAAIERFQQIDILVNNAGILVFKEIAEISDDEFDRIVDINFKSVFYTLREATEKLADHGRVVTISSTVTRLMLPKYGAYAATKAAVEQLTRIFAREAGKRGITANIVSPGPVDTELFRSGKTAADIERMAAMAALGRIGEADDIAQVVLFLVSDEARWITGQNIGVNGGII
;
A
#
# COMPACT_ATOMS: atom_id res chain seq x y z
N MET A 1 24.33 -9.31 3.74
CA MET A 1 23.95 -7.91 4.03
C MET A 1 22.46 -7.79 3.74
N GLN A 2 21.69 -7.20 4.62
CA GLN A 2 20.23 -7.03 4.39
C GLN A 2 20.00 -5.97 3.30
N PRO A 3 19.12 -6.22 2.30
CA PRO A 3 19.00 -5.36 1.12
C PRO A 3 18.51 -3.93 1.42
N LEU A 4 17.82 -3.74 2.55
CA LEU A 4 17.30 -2.44 2.97
C LEU A 4 17.97 -1.89 4.24
N GLN A 5 19.17 -2.37 4.57
CA GLN A 5 19.89 -1.92 5.77
C GLN A 5 20.04 -0.40 5.79
N GLY A 6 19.54 0.24 6.88
CA GLY A 6 19.59 1.67 7.08
C GLY A 6 18.56 2.51 6.35
N LYS A 7 17.72 1.89 5.49
CA LYS A 7 16.62 2.55 4.81
C LYS A 7 15.43 2.78 5.75
N VAL A 8 14.66 3.83 5.50
CA VAL A 8 13.44 4.17 6.25
C VAL A 8 12.24 4.01 5.34
N ALA A 9 11.28 3.15 5.74
CA ALA A 9 10.06 2.88 4.98
C ALA A 9 8.82 3.37 5.74
N LEU A 10 8.06 4.27 5.12
CA LEU A 10 6.75 4.70 5.56
C LEU A 10 5.68 3.87 4.84
N VAL A 11 4.87 3.12 5.60
CA VAL A 11 3.80 2.28 5.06
C VAL A 11 2.45 2.76 5.59
N THR A 12 1.58 3.25 4.72
CA THR A 12 0.25 3.73 5.13
C THR A 12 -0.70 2.57 5.37
N GLY A 13 -1.53 2.65 6.43
CA GLY A 13 -2.49 1.59 6.78
C GLY A 13 -1.81 0.27 7.14
N SER A 14 -0.69 0.29 7.84
CA SER A 14 0.17 -0.88 8.09
C SER A 14 -0.05 -1.59 9.43
N ALA A 15 -1.19 -1.35 10.09
CA ALA A 15 -1.53 -2.06 11.32
C ALA A 15 -2.15 -3.45 11.08
N ARG A 16 -2.56 -3.79 9.84
CA ARG A 16 -3.20 -5.07 9.49
C ARG A 16 -3.06 -5.41 8.00
N GLY A 17 -3.41 -6.67 7.66
CA GLY A 17 -3.51 -7.15 6.29
C GLY A 17 -2.23 -6.99 5.48
N ILE A 18 -2.35 -6.63 4.20
CA ILE A 18 -1.21 -6.45 3.29
C ILE A 18 -0.20 -5.44 3.82
N GLY A 19 -0.67 -4.31 4.37
CA GLY A 19 0.23 -3.27 4.89
C GLY A 19 1.09 -3.73 6.08
N ALA A 20 0.52 -4.56 6.98
CA ALA A 20 1.26 -5.13 8.10
C ALA A 20 2.32 -6.12 7.62
N GLU A 21 1.99 -7.00 6.67
CA GLU A 21 2.95 -7.94 6.10
C GLU A 21 4.07 -7.23 5.34
N ILE A 22 3.75 -6.18 4.58
CA ILE A 22 4.77 -5.33 3.95
C ILE A 22 5.70 -4.73 5.02
N ALA A 23 5.15 -4.16 6.09
CA ALA A 23 5.95 -3.58 7.17
C ALA A 23 6.91 -4.61 7.81
N LEU A 24 6.41 -5.81 8.11
CA LEU A 24 7.20 -6.92 8.67
C LEU A 24 8.29 -7.40 7.71
N THR A 25 7.95 -7.56 6.44
CA THR A 25 8.88 -8.02 5.40
C THR A 25 10.00 -7.00 5.17
N LEU A 26 9.68 -5.70 5.08
CA LEU A 26 10.69 -4.66 4.92
C LEU A 26 11.57 -4.53 6.18
N ALA A 27 11.00 -4.70 7.40
CA ALA A 27 11.77 -4.72 8.63
C ALA A 27 12.78 -5.88 8.67
N LYS A 28 12.36 -7.11 8.32
CA LYS A 28 13.24 -8.28 8.19
C LYS A 28 14.36 -8.05 7.16
N ALA A 29 14.11 -7.24 6.14
CA ALA A 29 15.09 -6.84 5.14
C ALA A 29 16.03 -5.71 5.61
N GLY A 30 15.90 -5.21 6.85
CA GLY A 30 16.78 -4.21 7.48
C GLY A 30 16.26 -2.77 7.45
N ALA A 31 15.05 -2.53 6.95
CA ALA A 31 14.48 -1.18 6.98
C ALA A 31 13.96 -0.80 8.38
N LYS A 32 14.07 0.48 8.72
CA LYS A 32 13.35 1.11 9.83
C LYS A 32 11.94 1.44 9.35
N ILE A 33 10.92 1.12 10.14
CA ILE A 33 9.53 1.17 9.69
C ILE A 33 8.75 2.28 10.38
N VAL A 34 8.06 3.11 9.59
CA VAL A 34 7.01 4.00 10.08
C VAL A 34 5.65 3.32 9.81
N ILE A 35 5.02 2.86 10.89
CA ILE A 35 3.71 2.19 10.88
C ILE A 35 2.65 3.28 10.99
N ASN A 36 1.80 3.42 9.99
CA ASN A 36 0.66 4.33 10.06
C ASN A 36 -0.64 3.58 10.34
N TYR A 37 -1.42 4.12 11.26
CA TYR A 37 -2.76 3.63 11.60
C TYR A 37 -3.74 4.80 11.87
N VAL A 38 -5.05 4.52 11.88
CA VAL A 38 -6.07 5.55 12.16
C VAL A 38 -6.74 5.34 13.52
N LYS A 39 -7.22 4.14 13.82
CA LYS A 39 -8.03 3.85 15.02
C LYS A 39 -7.47 2.74 15.90
N ASP A 40 -6.95 1.70 15.30
CA ASP A 40 -6.55 0.48 16.02
C ASP A 40 -5.09 0.56 16.45
N LYS A 41 -4.90 1.22 17.61
CA LYS A 41 -3.57 1.32 18.24
C LYS A 41 -3.05 -0.05 18.66
N ALA A 42 -3.93 -0.93 19.18
CA ALA A 42 -3.52 -2.25 19.65
C ALA A 42 -2.98 -3.12 18.51
N ALA A 43 -3.57 -3.04 17.32
CA ALA A 43 -3.04 -3.72 16.14
C ALA A 43 -1.67 -3.13 15.72
N ALA A 44 -1.52 -1.80 15.73
CA ALA A 44 -0.23 -1.15 15.43
C ALA A 44 0.85 -1.54 16.46
N ASP A 45 0.51 -1.60 17.75
CA ASP A 45 1.42 -2.00 18.82
C ASP A 45 1.90 -3.46 18.63
N LYS A 46 1.03 -4.38 18.19
CA LYS A 46 1.42 -5.77 17.86
C LYS A 46 2.45 -5.84 16.73
N ILE A 47 2.26 -5.08 15.67
CA ILE A 47 3.22 -5.03 14.56
C ILE A 47 4.54 -4.40 15.04
N SER A 48 4.47 -3.34 15.86
CA SER A 48 5.66 -2.72 16.45
C SER A 48 6.44 -3.71 17.33
N ALA A 49 5.74 -4.46 18.18
CA ALA A 49 6.38 -5.46 19.04
C ALA A 49 7.08 -6.55 18.20
N ALA A 50 6.43 -7.07 17.17
CA ALA A 50 7.02 -8.08 16.28
C ALA A 50 8.28 -7.58 15.56
N ILE A 51 8.29 -6.30 15.12
CA ILE A 51 9.47 -5.69 14.50
C ILE A 51 10.61 -5.57 15.52
N ILE A 52 10.32 -5.08 16.73
CA ILE A 52 11.31 -4.91 17.79
C ILE A 52 11.89 -6.26 18.26
N GLU A 53 11.04 -7.27 18.45
CA GLU A 53 11.45 -8.62 18.81
C GLU A 53 12.36 -9.28 17.77
N SER A 54 12.19 -8.93 16.49
CA SER A 54 13.09 -9.36 15.42
C SER A 54 14.38 -8.54 15.30
N GLY A 55 14.62 -7.57 16.21
CA GLY A 55 15.79 -6.70 16.21
C GLY A 55 15.69 -5.48 15.29
N GLY A 56 14.52 -5.19 14.73
CA GLY A 56 14.26 -4.03 13.89
C GLY A 56 13.92 -2.76 14.68
N GLU A 57 13.86 -1.63 13.98
CA GLU A 57 13.43 -0.33 14.52
C GLU A 57 12.09 0.10 13.86
N CYS A 58 11.17 0.63 14.66
CA CYS A 58 9.93 1.20 14.13
C CYS A 58 9.43 2.40 14.93
N LEU A 59 8.48 3.12 14.30
CA LEU A 59 7.70 4.22 14.88
C LEU A 59 6.25 4.03 14.48
N ALA A 60 5.32 3.89 15.42
CA ALA A 60 3.90 3.88 15.14
C ALA A 60 3.31 5.30 15.23
N VAL A 61 2.65 5.76 14.16
CA VAL A 61 2.07 7.09 14.06
C VAL A 61 0.59 7.00 13.74
N GLN A 62 -0.24 7.57 14.62
CA GLN A 62 -1.67 7.73 14.37
C GLN A 62 -1.89 8.94 13.45
N ALA A 63 -2.36 8.68 12.23
CA ALA A 63 -2.70 9.73 11.28
C ALA A 63 -3.79 9.26 10.31
N ASN A 64 -4.81 10.09 10.10
CA ASN A 64 -5.78 9.88 9.05
C ASN A 64 -5.21 10.39 7.72
N VAL A 65 -4.81 9.48 6.83
CA VAL A 65 -4.18 9.84 5.55
C VAL A 65 -5.13 10.51 4.55
N SER A 66 -6.44 10.56 4.83
CA SER A 66 -7.39 11.37 4.06
C SER A 66 -7.38 12.85 4.45
N ASP A 67 -6.60 13.23 5.48
CA ASP A 67 -6.37 14.61 5.91
C ASP A 67 -4.95 15.05 5.53
N SER A 68 -4.86 16.10 4.75
CA SER A 68 -3.58 16.62 4.26
C SER A 68 -2.65 17.16 5.36
N VAL A 69 -3.21 17.68 6.46
CA VAL A 69 -2.43 18.14 7.62
C VAL A 69 -1.87 16.96 8.38
N ALA A 70 -2.69 15.92 8.62
CA ALA A 70 -2.25 14.70 9.26
C ALA A 70 -1.17 13.95 8.45
N VAL A 71 -1.27 13.96 7.11
CA VAL A 71 -0.21 13.41 6.24
C VAL A 71 1.10 14.17 6.41
N ARG A 72 1.07 15.51 6.42
CA ARG A 72 2.27 16.31 6.67
C ARG A 72 2.90 16.00 8.02
N GLN A 73 2.08 15.88 9.07
CA GLN A 73 2.55 15.52 10.41
C GLN A 73 3.16 14.12 10.46
N LEU A 74 2.58 13.15 9.74
CA LEU A 74 3.11 11.80 9.61
C LEU A 74 4.52 11.80 9.01
N PHE A 75 4.73 12.55 7.91
CA PHE A 75 6.06 12.69 7.30
C PHE A 75 7.04 13.41 8.22
N MET A 76 6.60 14.46 8.91
CA MET A 76 7.46 15.17 9.87
C MET A 76 7.88 14.29 11.04
N ALA A 77 6.98 13.49 11.61
CA ALA A 77 7.29 12.54 12.68
C ALA A 77 8.31 11.47 12.23
N ALA A 78 8.19 10.99 10.98
CA ALA A 78 9.15 10.05 10.40
C ALA A 78 10.55 10.67 10.28
N ILE A 79 10.62 11.91 9.77
CA ILE A 79 11.90 12.64 9.61
C ILE A 79 12.50 13.01 10.96
N GLU A 80 11.72 13.45 11.92
CA GLU A 80 12.18 13.75 13.28
C GLU A 80 12.82 12.52 13.95
N ARG A 81 12.21 11.34 13.77
CA ARG A 81 12.68 10.08 14.39
C ARG A 81 13.86 9.47 13.66
N PHE A 82 13.86 9.47 12.31
CA PHE A 82 14.80 8.70 11.51
C PHE A 82 15.67 9.54 10.56
N GLN A 83 15.46 10.85 10.51
CA GLN A 83 16.18 11.87 9.71
C GLN A 83 15.91 11.83 8.21
N GLN A 84 15.30 10.77 7.69
CA GLN A 84 14.97 10.62 6.27
C GLN A 84 13.77 9.68 6.05
N ILE A 85 13.27 9.65 4.82
CA ILE A 85 12.32 8.65 4.31
C ILE A 85 12.86 8.21 2.95
N ASP A 86 13.20 6.93 2.79
CA ASP A 86 13.69 6.36 1.53
C ASP A 86 12.57 5.68 0.74
N ILE A 87 11.60 5.09 1.44
CA ILE A 87 10.56 4.24 0.86
C ILE A 87 9.20 4.74 1.32
N LEU A 88 8.28 4.93 0.36
CA LEU A 88 6.87 5.20 0.61
C LEU A 88 6.03 4.07 0.03
N VAL A 89 5.22 3.43 0.87
CA VAL A 89 4.21 2.46 0.43
C VAL A 89 2.81 3.01 0.71
N ASN A 90 2.11 3.38 -0.35
CA ASN A 90 0.71 3.79 -0.33
C ASN A 90 -0.18 2.55 -0.34
N ASN A 91 -0.54 2.08 0.86
CA ASN A 91 -1.35 0.86 1.02
C ASN A 91 -2.74 1.15 1.61
N ALA A 92 -2.92 2.24 2.38
CA ALA A 92 -4.20 2.56 2.99
C ALA A 92 -5.34 2.56 1.96
N GLY A 93 -6.45 1.92 2.31
CA GLY A 93 -7.61 1.85 1.43
C GLY A 93 -8.79 1.14 2.08
N ILE A 94 -9.97 1.40 1.52
CA ILE A 94 -11.24 0.74 1.88
C ILE A 94 -11.93 0.23 0.62
N LEU A 95 -12.87 -0.68 0.82
CA LEU A 95 -13.75 -1.21 -0.22
C LEU A 95 -15.20 -0.79 0.09
N VAL A 96 -15.89 -0.27 -0.93
CA VAL A 96 -17.35 -0.18 -0.97
C VAL A 96 -17.81 -1.19 -2.02
N PHE A 97 -18.51 -2.24 -1.58
CA PHE A 97 -18.96 -3.33 -2.45
C PHE A 97 -20.47 -3.22 -2.67
N LYS A 98 -20.86 -2.36 -3.62
CA LYS A 98 -22.25 -2.04 -3.97
C LYS A 98 -22.37 -1.73 -5.47
N GLU A 99 -23.56 -1.88 -6.02
CA GLU A 99 -23.88 -1.36 -7.34
C GLU A 99 -23.83 0.17 -7.34
N ILE A 100 -23.51 0.78 -8.47
CA ILE A 100 -23.31 2.25 -8.55
C ILE A 100 -24.56 3.00 -8.04
N ALA A 101 -25.75 2.51 -8.36
CA ALA A 101 -27.00 3.13 -7.93
C ALA A 101 -27.29 3.02 -6.41
N GLU A 102 -26.59 2.15 -5.69
CA GLU A 102 -26.77 1.90 -4.26
C GLU A 102 -25.75 2.64 -3.38
N ILE A 103 -24.75 3.27 -3.99
CA ILE A 103 -23.69 3.99 -3.27
C ILE A 103 -24.22 5.36 -2.89
N SER A 104 -24.23 5.67 -1.59
CA SER A 104 -24.58 7.02 -1.13
C SER A 104 -23.44 8.02 -1.38
N ASP A 105 -23.77 9.32 -1.40
CA ASP A 105 -22.78 10.40 -1.55
C ASP A 105 -21.68 10.30 -0.47
N ASP A 106 -22.06 10.06 0.80
CA ASP A 106 -21.12 9.89 1.91
C ASP A 106 -20.18 8.70 1.71
N GLU A 107 -20.67 7.57 1.20
CA GLU A 107 -19.86 6.39 0.90
C GLU A 107 -18.91 6.67 -0.26
N PHE A 108 -19.38 7.38 -1.28
CA PHE A 108 -18.57 7.78 -2.42
C PHE A 108 -17.48 8.76 -2.01
N ASP A 109 -17.82 9.81 -1.27
CA ASP A 109 -16.85 10.78 -0.77
C ASP A 109 -15.80 10.10 0.12
N ARG A 110 -16.22 9.22 1.02
CA ARG A 110 -15.32 8.49 1.90
C ARG A 110 -14.33 7.60 1.13
N ILE A 111 -14.79 6.87 0.10
CA ILE A 111 -13.87 6.01 -0.68
C ILE A 111 -12.89 6.85 -1.51
N VAL A 112 -13.33 7.98 -2.04
CA VAL A 112 -12.48 8.93 -2.75
C VAL A 112 -11.44 9.53 -1.81
N ASP A 113 -11.84 9.97 -0.63
CA ASP A 113 -10.96 10.57 0.37
C ASP A 113 -9.84 9.59 0.80
N ILE A 114 -10.24 8.35 1.12
CA ILE A 114 -9.30 7.37 1.66
C ILE A 114 -8.45 6.73 0.54
N ASN A 115 -9.03 6.36 -0.61
CA ASN A 115 -8.29 5.63 -1.62
C ASN A 115 -7.53 6.52 -2.59
N PHE A 116 -8.05 7.72 -2.89
CA PHE A 116 -7.46 8.60 -3.91
C PHE A 116 -6.76 9.82 -3.30
N LYS A 117 -7.46 10.64 -2.50
CA LYS A 117 -6.86 11.86 -1.93
C LYS A 117 -5.67 11.53 -1.02
N SER A 118 -5.73 10.43 -0.27
CA SER A 118 -4.60 9.99 0.56
C SER A 118 -3.32 9.79 -0.25
N VAL A 119 -3.42 9.11 -1.39
CA VAL A 119 -2.27 8.86 -2.28
C VAL A 119 -1.77 10.17 -2.88
N PHE A 120 -2.68 11.07 -3.28
CA PHE A 120 -2.29 12.40 -3.74
C PHE A 120 -1.51 13.17 -2.66
N TYR A 121 -1.99 13.16 -1.42
CA TYR A 121 -1.33 13.89 -0.32
C TYR A 121 0.04 13.30 0.02
N THR A 122 0.16 11.98 0.07
CA THR A 122 1.45 11.33 0.34
C THR A 122 2.46 11.53 -0.79
N LEU A 123 2.04 11.46 -2.06
CA LEU A 123 2.92 11.73 -3.19
C LEU A 123 3.35 13.21 -3.21
N ARG A 124 2.45 14.15 -2.88
CA ARG A 124 2.79 15.56 -2.76
C ARG A 124 3.86 15.81 -1.68
N GLU A 125 3.74 15.21 -0.51
CA GLU A 125 4.77 15.31 0.53
C GLU A 125 6.07 14.60 0.10
N ALA A 126 5.98 13.47 -0.60
CA ALA A 126 7.12 12.73 -1.10
C ALA A 126 7.94 13.51 -2.14
N THR A 127 7.30 14.41 -2.89
CA THR A 127 8.00 15.27 -3.87
C THR A 127 9.15 16.04 -3.24
N GLU A 128 9.00 16.49 -2.00
CA GLU A 128 10.04 17.27 -1.29
C GLU A 128 10.80 16.44 -0.26
N LYS A 129 10.11 15.50 0.42
CA LYS A 129 10.60 14.86 1.65
C LYS A 129 11.16 13.46 1.46
N LEU A 130 10.91 12.82 0.32
CA LEU A 130 11.54 11.54 0.02
C LEU A 130 13.01 11.76 -0.34
N ALA A 131 13.90 10.91 0.11
CA ALA A 131 15.32 10.97 -0.24
C ALA A 131 15.55 10.77 -1.74
N ASP A 132 16.63 11.30 -2.27
CA ASP A 132 17.07 10.99 -3.64
C ASP A 132 17.32 9.48 -3.77
N HIS A 133 17.04 8.93 -4.93
CA HIS A 133 17.02 7.49 -5.17
C HIS A 133 15.98 6.73 -4.33
N GLY A 134 14.94 7.42 -3.84
CA GLY A 134 13.84 6.85 -3.09
C GLY A 134 12.98 5.89 -3.92
N ARG A 135 12.09 5.18 -3.24
CA ARG A 135 11.19 4.19 -3.83
C ARG A 135 9.75 4.47 -3.41
N VAL A 136 8.85 4.45 -4.37
CA VAL A 136 7.41 4.56 -4.11
C VAL A 136 6.71 3.33 -4.67
N VAL A 137 5.86 2.72 -3.85
CA VAL A 137 4.94 1.65 -4.29
C VAL A 137 3.52 2.03 -3.90
N THR A 138 2.60 2.00 -4.87
CA THR A 138 1.17 2.22 -4.63
C THR A 138 0.41 0.91 -4.81
N ILE A 139 -0.33 0.50 -3.79
CA ILE A 139 -1.17 -0.70 -3.85
C ILE A 139 -2.49 -0.36 -4.54
N SER A 140 -2.67 -0.88 -5.74
CA SER A 140 -3.89 -0.82 -6.54
C SER A 140 -4.73 -2.10 -6.35
N SER A 141 -5.32 -2.59 -7.40
CA SER A 141 -6.10 -3.84 -7.42
C SER A 141 -6.28 -4.34 -8.84
N THR A 142 -6.31 -5.65 -9.03
CA THR A 142 -6.65 -6.32 -10.29
C THR A 142 -8.06 -5.98 -10.79
N VAL A 143 -8.98 -5.53 -9.92
CA VAL A 143 -10.35 -5.14 -10.32
C VAL A 143 -10.40 -3.96 -11.31
N THR A 144 -9.33 -3.16 -11.42
CA THR A 144 -9.22 -2.11 -12.43
C THR A 144 -9.25 -2.66 -13.87
N ARG A 145 -8.95 -3.95 -14.03
CA ARG A 145 -8.94 -4.66 -15.32
C ARG A 145 -10.04 -5.72 -15.44
N LEU A 146 -10.43 -6.36 -14.31
CA LEU A 146 -11.46 -7.40 -14.29
C LEU A 146 -12.88 -6.86 -14.50
N MET A 147 -13.14 -5.59 -14.25
CA MET A 147 -14.44 -4.94 -14.45
C MET A 147 -15.61 -5.70 -13.81
N LEU A 148 -15.44 -6.11 -12.56
CA LEU A 148 -16.45 -6.86 -11.83
C LEU A 148 -17.60 -5.96 -11.36
N PRO A 149 -18.88 -6.38 -11.47
CA PRO A 149 -20.01 -5.68 -10.85
C PRO A 149 -19.79 -5.43 -9.36
N LYS A 150 -20.37 -4.35 -8.84
CA LYS A 150 -20.28 -3.88 -7.44
C LYS A 150 -18.92 -3.31 -7.01
N TYR A 151 -17.91 -3.29 -7.89
CA TYR A 151 -16.62 -2.68 -7.63
C TYR A 151 -16.46 -1.28 -8.26
N GLY A 152 -17.51 -0.67 -8.83
CA GLY A 152 -17.40 0.53 -9.65
C GLY A 152 -16.62 1.67 -9.01
N ALA A 153 -17.06 2.18 -7.85
CA ALA A 153 -16.37 3.27 -7.14
C ALA A 153 -14.96 2.87 -6.69
N TYR A 154 -14.79 1.63 -6.18
CA TYR A 154 -13.50 1.13 -5.77
C TYR A 154 -12.51 1.04 -6.93
N ALA A 155 -12.92 0.41 -8.04
CA ALA A 155 -12.08 0.28 -9.23
C ALA A 155 -11.69 1.64 -9.81
N ALA A 156 -12.63 2.60 -9.83
CA ALA A 156 -12.36 3.96 -10.29
C ALA A 156 -11.28 4.66 -9.44
N THR A 157 -11.37 4.56 -8.09
CA THR A 157 -10.33 5.16 -7.22
C THR A 157 -8.97 4.48 -7.40
N LYS A 158 -8.94 3.15 -7.61
CA LYS A 158 -7.69 2.42 -7.84
C LYS A 158 -7.09 2.72 -9.22
N ALA A 159 -7.90 2.85 -10.27
CA ALA A 159 -7.42 3.29 -11.59
C ALA A 159 -6.86 4.71 -11.54
N ALA A 160 -7.49 5.61 -10.78
CA ALA A 160 -7.01 6.99 -10.60
C ALA A 160 -5.61 7.02 -9.96
N VAL A 161 -5.35 6.25 -8.91
CA VAL A 161 -4.02 6.22 -8.26
C VAL A 161 -2.97 5.52 -9.11
N GLU A 162 -3.35 4.59 -9.98
CA GLU A 162 -2.43 4.01 -10.98
C GLU A 162 -1.88 5.11 -11.89
N GLN A 163 -2.77 5.95 -12.43
CA GLN A 163 -2.36 7.02 -13.32
C GLN A 163 -1.57 8.10 -12.59
N LEU A 164 -1.99 8.47 -11.37
CA LEU A 164 -1.28 9.43 -10.53
C LEU A 164 0.16 8.97 -10.24
N THR A 165 0.35 7.69 -9.90
CA THR A 165 1.67 7.11 -9.63
C THR A 165 2.55 7.09 -10.89
N ARG A 166 1.99 6.81 -12.07
CA ARG A 166 2.75 6.86 -13.35
C ARG A 166 3.25 8.28 -13.68
N ILE A 167 2.43 9.29 -13.41
CA ILE A 167 2.84 10.68 -13.62
C ILE A 167 3.92 11.07 -12.61
N PHE A 168 3.73 10.74 -11.32
CA PHE A 168 4.74 10.99 -10.29
C PHE A 168 6.10 10.33 -10.63
N ALA A 169 6.10 9.11 -11.19
CA ALA A 169 7.32 8.44 -11.63
C ALA A 169 8.13 9.28 -12.65
N ARG A 170 7.44 9.99 -13.52
CA ARG A 170 8.11 10.86 -14.51
C ARG A 170 8.60 12.17 -13.90
N GLU A 171 7.82 12.76 -13.00
CA GLU A 171 8.16 14.02 -12.33
C GLU A 171 9.34 13.85 -11.38
N ALA A 172 9.37 12.76 -10.62
CA ALA A 172 10.39 12.47 -9.61
C ALA A 172 11.66 11.78 -10.17
N GLY A 173 11.62 11.33 -11.43
CA GLY A 173 12.69 10.54 -12.05
C GLY A 173 14.07 11.23 -12.08
N LYS A 174 14.12 12.56 -12.19
CA LYS A 174 15.39 13.33 -12.15
C LYS A 174 16.12 13.20 -10.81
N ARG A 175 15.43 12.86 -9.73
CA ARG A 175 15.99 12.58 -8.41
C ARG A 175 16.34 11.09 -8.22
N GLY A 176 16.28 10.28 -9.29
CA GLY A 176 16.50 8.83 -9.21
C GLY A 176 15.38 8.08 -8.49
N ILE A 177 14.25 8.72 -8.19
CA ILE A 177 13.11 8.11 -7.50
C ILE A 177 12.35 7.22 -8.49
N THR A 178 12.12 5.95 -8.12
CA THR A 178 11.20 5.08 -8.86
C THR A 178 9.84 5.04 -8.19
N ALA A 179 8.77 4.97 -8.99
CA ALA A 179 7.41 4.83 -8.48
C ALA A 179 6.66 3.78 -9.30
N ASN A 180 6.18 2.73 -8.63
CA ASN A 180 5.51 1.60 -9.26
C ASN A 180 4.18 1.28 -8.58
N ILE A 181 3.37 0.53 -9.27
CA ILE A 181 2.07 0.07 -8.80
C ILE A 181 2.12 -1.45 -8.64
N VAL A 182 1.57 -1.95 -7.55
CA VAL A 182 1.27 -3.37 -7.37
C VAL A 182 -0.24 -3.53 -7.39
N SER A 183 -0.75 -4.44 -8.23
CA SER A 183 -2.18 -4.74 -8.37
C SER A 183 -2.46 -6.16 -7.87
N PRO A 184 -2.81 -6.33 -6.57
CA PRO A 184 -3.17 -7.63 -6.02
C PRO A 184 -4.43 -8.20 -6.66
N GLY A 185 -4.48 -9.54 -6.76
CA GLY A 185 -5.70 -10.31 -6.90
C GLY A 185 -6.45 -10.41 -5.56
N PRO A 186 -7.37 -11.38 -5.43
CA PRO A 186 -7.95 -11.75 -4.13
C PRO A 186 -6.84 -12.21 -3.19
N VAL A 187 -6.67 -11.51 -2.07
CA VAL A 187 -5.68 -11.82 -1.02
C VAL A 187 -6.39 -12.07 0.28
N ASP A 188 -6.02 -13.12 1.00
CA ASP A 188 -6.60 -13.51 2.28
C ASP A 188 -6.33 -12.47 3.36
N THR A 189 -7.27 -11.57 3.53
CA THR A 189 -7.25 -10.48 4.51
C THR A 189 -8.64 -10.30 5.11
N GLU A 190 -8.71 -9.66 6.27
CA GLU A 190 -9.98 -9.29 6.89
C GLU A 190 -10.86 -8.44 5.94
N LEU A 191 -10.24 -7.49 5.22
CA LEU A 191 -10.92 -6.65 4.22
C LEU A 191 -11.52 -7.50 3.09
N PHE A 192 -10.80 -8.49 2.60
CA PHE A 192 -11.26 -9.37 1.54
C PHE A 192 -12.38 -10.30 2.01
N ARG A 193 -12.28 -10.88 3.21
CA ARG A 193 -13.26 -11.80 3.76
C ARG A 193 -14.58 -11.13 4.14
N SER A 194 -14.56 -9.82 4.41
CA SER A 194 -15.75 -9.07 4.81
C SER A 194 -16.88 -9.20 3.78
N GLY A 195 -18.04 -9.71 4.21
CA GLY A 195 -19.22 -9.88 3.39
C GLY A 195 -19.16 -11.01 2.35
N LYS A 196 -18.18 -11.93 2.42
CA LYS A 196 -18.03 -13.06 1.51
C LYS A 196 -18.28 -14.40 2.19
N THR A 197 -18.94 -15.32 1.47
CA THR A 197 -19.13 -16.70 1.88
C THR A 197 -17.92 -17.57 1.49
N ALA A 198 -17.82 -18.78 2.04
CA ALA A 198 -16.81 -19.76 1.63
C ALA A 198 -16.89 -20.07 0.11
N ALA A 199 -18.10 -20.20 -0.42
CA ALA A 199 -18.32 -20.43 -1.86
C ALA A 199 -17.85 -19.25 -2.74
N ASP A 200 -17.96 -17.99 -2.25
CA ASP A 200 -17.42 -16.83 -2.95
C ASP A 200 -15.88 -16.88 -3.00
N ILE A 201 -15.26 -17.29 -1.91
CA ILE A 201 -13.80 -17.41 -1.81
C ILE A 201 -13.30 -18.52 -2.74
N GLU A 202 -13.95 -19.70 -2.74
CA GLU A 202 -13.63 -20.79 -3.66
C GLU A 202 -13.76 -20.39 -5.13
N ARG A 203 -14.84 -19.68 -5.49
CA ARG A 203 -15.04 -19.18 -6.84
C ARG A 203 -13.92 -18.22 -7.25
N MET A 204 -13.49 -17.33 -6.36
CA MET A 204 -12.39 -16.41 -6.62
C MET A 204 -11.04 -17.14 -6.73
N ALA A 205 -10.80 -18.14 -5.90
CA ALA A 205 -9.62 -19.00 -6.01
C ALA A 205 -9.57 -19.73 -7.37
N ALA A 206 -10.69 -20.24 -7.83
CA ALA A 206 -10.81 -20.94 -9.13
C ALA A 206 -10.58 -20.02 -10.34
N MET A 207 -10.71 -18.70 -10.19
CA MET A 207 -10.37 -17.74 -11.26
C MET A 207 -8.87 -17.58 -11.45
N ALA A 208 -8.07 -17.84 -10.42
CA ALA A 208 -6.63 -17.76 -10.51
C ALA A 208 -6.04 -19.00 -11.20
N ALA A 209 -5.11 -18.82 -12.15
CA ALA A 209 -4.40 -19.95 -12.78
C ALA A 209 -3.66 -20.82 -11.76
N LEU A 210 -3.23 -20.23 -10.63
CA LEU A 210 -2.58 -20.95 -9.53
C LEU A 210 -3.58 -21.67 -8.58
N GLY A 211 -4.90 -21.57 -8.81
CA GLY A 211 -5.94 -22.30 -8.08
C GLY A 211 -6.12 -21.91 -6.62
N ARG A 212 -5.58 -20.77 -6.18
CA ARG A 212 -5.72 -20.28 -4.81
C ARG A 212 -5.91 -18.76 -4.76
N ILE A 213 -6.47 -18.26 -3.67
CA ILE A 213 -6.31 -16.85 -3.33
C ILE A 213 -4.87 -16.58 -2.87
N GLY A 214 -4.42 -15.33 -3.02
CA GLY A 214 -3.09 -14.91 -2.55
C GLY A 214 -3.03 -14.79 -1.04
N GLU A 215 -1.84 -14.81 -0.51
CA GLU A 215 -1.50 -14.45 0.86
C GLU A 215 -0.90 -13.04 0.90
N ALA A 216 -0.92 -12.39 2.06
CA ALA A 216 -0.33 -11.05 2.18
C ALA A 216 1.18 -11.04 1.87
N ASP A 217 1.87 -12.16 2.15
CA ASP A 217 3.28 -12.35 1.82
C ASP A 217 3.52 -12.38 0.29
N ASP A 218 2.64 -12.96 -0.51
CA ASP A 218 2.76 -12.93 -1.98
C ASP A 218 2.90 -11.48 -2.50
N ILE A 219 2.23 -10.53 -1.84
CA ILE A 219 2.30 -9.11 -2.18
C ILE A 219 3.56 -8.46 -1.60
N ALA A 220 3.86 -8.76 -0.33
CA ALA A 220 4.97 -8.14 0.39
C ALA A 220 6.33 -8.44 -0.27
N GLN A 221 6.54 -9.66 -0.81
CA GLN A 221 7.75 -10.04 -1.53
C GLN A 221 7.95 -9.21 -2.82
N VAL A 222 6.88 -8.96 -3.57
CA VAL A 222 6.96 -8.11 -4.77
C VAL A 222 7.25 -6.66 -4.39
N VAL A 223 6.65 -6.15 -3.30
CA VAL A 223 6.98 -4.83 -2.79
C VAL A 223 8.44 -4.76 -2.37
N LEU A 224 8.97 -5.75 -1.63
CA LEU A 224 10.37 -5.82 -1.26
C LEU A 224 11.29 -5.75 -2.48
N PHE A 225 11.00 -6.53 -3.52
CA PHE A 225 11.76 -6.47 -4.77
C PHE A 225 11.73 -5.06 -5.39
N LEU A 226 10.53 -4.44 -5.49
CA LEU A 226 10.38 -3.12 -6.13
C LEU A 226 11.07 -1.98 -5.38
N VAL A 227 11.26 -2.11 -4.06
CA VAL A 227 11.94 -1.08 -3.25
C VAL A 227 13.43 -1.35 -3.08
N SER A 228 13.93 -2.48 -3.57
CA SER A 228 15.34 -2.84 -3.54
C SER A 228 16.13 -2.23 -4.72
N ASP A 229 17.44 -2.37 -4.70
CA ASP A 229 18.32 -1.88 -5.77
C ASP A 229 18.23 -2.75 -7.04
N GLU A 230 17.77 -3.99 -6.95
CA GLU A 230 17.54 -4.87 -8.08
C GLU A 230 16.47 -4.31 -9.03
N ALA A 231 15.50 -3.55 -8.51
CA ALA A 231 14.44 -2.91 -9.29
C ALA A 231 14.75 -1.45 -9.70
N ARG A 232 15.99 -0.98 -9.56
CA ARG A 232 16.37 0.44 -9.78
C ARG A 232 16.06 0.99 -11.17
N TRP A 233 15.79 0.13 -12.15
CA TRP A 233 15.44 0.50 -13.53
C TRP A 233 13.96 0.25 -13.86
N ILE A 234 13.15 -0.11 -12.85
CA ILE A 234 11.71 -0.33 -12.97
C ILE A 234 10.98 0.88 -12.40
N THR A 235 10.29 1.64 -13.23
CA THR A 235 9.48 2.79 -12.80
C THR A 235 8.27 2.99 -13.71
N GLY A 236 7.16 3.51 -13.16
CA GLY A 236 5.90 3.74 -13.88
C GLY A 236 5.13 2.46 -14.22
N GLN A 237 5.56 1.29 -13.72
CA GLN A 237 4.95 0.01 -14.05
C GLN A 237 3.81 -0.35 -13.11
N ASN A 238 2.84 -1.11 -13.64
CA ASN A 238 1.77 -1.73 -12.86
C ASN A 238 1.93 -3.25 -12.92
N ILE A 239 2.35 -3.84 -11.82
CA ILE A 239 2.66 -5.26 -11.70
C ILE A 239 1.47 -5.98 -11.08
N GLY A 240 0.86 -6.90 -11.85
CA GLY A 240 -0.19 -7.77 -11.36
C GLY A 240 0.39 -8.87 -10.47
N VAL A 241 -0.10 -8.96 -9.23
CA VAL A 241 0.24 -10.05 -8.29
C VAL A 241 -1.07 -10.75 -7.93
N ASN A 242 -1.53 -11.61 -8.82
CA ASN A 242 -2.91 -12.06 -8.84
C ASN A 242 -3.10 -13.54 -9.19
N GLY A 243 -2.02 -14.32 -9.19
CA GLY A 243 -2.08 -15.75 -9.49
C GLY A 243 -2.52 -16.09 -10.93
N GLY A 244 -2.40 -15.13 -11.86
CA GLY A 244 -2.77 -15.32 -13.26
C GLY A 244 -4.28 -15.22 -13.53
N ILE A 245 -4.99 -14.37 -12.78
CA ILE A 245 -6.41 -14.07 -13.05
C ILE A 245 -6.58 -13.30 -14.36
N ILE A 246 -5.65 -12.44 -14.68
CA ILE A 246 -5.57 -11.66 -15.94
C ILE A 246 -4.12 -11.51 -16.37
#